data_579b48b246791bbd84ad3c09eeede77a
#
_entry.id   579b48b246791bbd84ad3c09eeede77a
#
_cell.length_a   1.000
_cell.length_b   1.000
_cell.length_c   1.000
_cell.angle_alpha   90.00
_cell.angle_beta   90.00
_cell.angle_gamma   90.00
#
_symmetry.space_group_name_H-M   'P 1'
#
loop_
_entity.id
_entity.type
_entity.pdbx_description
1 polymer ?
#
loop_
_entity_poly.entity_id
_entity_poly.type
_entity_poly.pdbx_seq_one_letter_code
_entity_poly.pdbx_strand_id
1 'polypeptide(L)'
;MEEFKQMARKKAPRPGEELAKEIIAKYKPKTVEDMQNALKDIFGPMFEAMLNGEMDHHLGYSSNDHGAKNTENRRNGYIEKTVRTSQGNVEIKSPRDRDGSFEPQVIPKRSRDVSSIEDKVLAMYARGMSQRDISSTIEDIYGFTLSAEKISDITDRVLDELNDWQNRPLKKIYPFVFVDCMYVTIRRDYEVKETAVYTILGYDLQGKKDILGLWLNETESKNVWMQIFDEIKKRGVEEIFFISMDGVSGLADGAKSIFPNVIVQRCIVHLIRNSIKYIPSKDYKAFTANLKKIYGAPSLKASENEFEKFRQAWSMYPGAVDVWVRNFEYVAQLFDYGSAIRKVMYTTNAVESIHSSFRKVTKQGAFPNENALLKLLYLRITELYAKWNGSSVQNWAMVRNQLAVNSKFQSLMQKYENLI
;
A
#
# COMPACT_ATOMS: atom_id res chain seq x y z
N MET A 1 -14.76 45.30 43.04
CA MET A 1 -14.27 44.04 42.51
C MET A 1 -15.46 43.34 41.89
N GLU A 2 -15.70 43.65 40.60
CA GLU A 2 -16.87 43.18 39.87
C GLU A 2 -16.59 41.88 39.15
N GLU A 3 -17.56 41.01 39.26
CA GLU A 3 -17.58 39.66 38.70
C GLU A 3 -17.53 39.65 37.17
N PHE A 4 -16.48 39.09 36.60
CA PHE A 4 -16.48 38.64 35.18
C PHE A 4 -17.14 37.25 35.12
N LYS A 5 -18.46 37.22 34.93
CA LYS A 5 -19.15 36.00 34.46
C LYS A 5 -18.75 35.70 33.03
N GLN A 6 -17.93 34.66 32.84
CA GLN A 6 -17.67 34.05 31.55
C GLN A 6 -18.99 33.51 30.98
N MET A 7 -19.53 34.20 29.99
CA MET A 7 -20.61 33.69 29.13
C MET A 7 -20.04 32.55 28.27
N ALA A 8 -20.30 31.30 28.63
CA ALA A 8 -20.06 30.15 27.79
C ALA A 8 -20.85 30.30 26.48
N ARG A 9 -20.15 30.48 25.33
CA ARG A 9 -20.76 30.48 24.02
C ARG A 9 -21.47 29.14 23.80
N LYS A 10 -22.80 29.15 23.71
CA LYS A 10 -23.59 27.98 23.29
C LYS A 10 -23.10 27.60 21.88
N LYS A 11 -22.50 26.42 21.78
CA LYS A 11 -22.20 25.83 20.44
C LYS A 11 -23.50 25.67 19.66
N ALA A 12 -23.49 26.06 18.40
CA ALA A 12 -24.60 25.79 17.50
C ALA A 12 -24.91 24.28 17.50
N PRO A 13 -26.21 23.89 17.51
CA PRO A 13 -26.58 22.48 17.49
C PRO A 13 -26.01 21.81 16.23
N ARG A 14 -25.53 20.59 16.38
CA ARG A 14 -24.98 19.81 15.24
C ARG A 14 -26.15 19.47 14.29
N PRO A 15 -25.92 19.48 12.96
CA PRO A 15 -26.92 18.98 12.01
C PRO A 15 -27.39 17.59 12.43
N GLY A 16 -28.70 17.39 12.54
CA GLY A 16 -29.29 16.11 12.96
C GLY A 16 -29.50 15.93 14.48
N GLU A 17 -29.10 16.86 15.33
CA GLU A 17 -29.30 16.74 16.79
C GLU A 17 -30.79 16.71 17.19
N GLU A 18 -31.61 17.46 16.51
CA GLU A 18 -33.07 17.46 16.71
C GLU A 18 -33.69 16.14 16.28
N LEU A 19 -33.31 15.64 15.09
CA LEU A 19 -33.74 14.34 14.57
C LEU A 19 -33.32 13.20 15.51
N ALA A 20 -32.10 13.24 16.04
CA ALA A 20 -31.64 12.24 17.00
C ALA A 20 -32.50 12.24 18.29
N LYS A 21 -32.91 13.43 18.79
CA LYS A 21 -33.81 13.53 19.94
C LYS A 21 -35.19 12.94 19.67
N GLU A 22 -35.72 13.19 18.46
CA GLU A 22 -37.00 12.62 18.02
C GLU A 22 -36.96 11.10 17.92
N ILE A 23 -35.88 10.54 17.36
CA ILE A 23 -35.65 9.09 17.26
C ILE A 23 -35.59 8.47 18.66
N ILE A 24 -34.80 9.05 19.56
CA ILE A 24 -34.67 8.56 20.94
C ILE A 24 -36.01 8.65 21.65
N ALA A 25 -36.77 9.73 21.51
CA ALA A 25 -38.09 9.91 22.11
C ALA A 25 -39.13 8.88 21.62
N LYS A 26 -39.09 8.57 20.29
CA LYS A 26 -40.03 7.65 19.63
C LYS A 26 -39.70 6.18 19.94
N TYR A 27 -38.46 5.77 19.80
CA TYR A 27 -38.05 4.36 19.88
C TYR A 27 -37.58 3.95 21.29
N LYS A 28 -37.19 4.92 22.16
CA LYS A 28 -36.74 4.71 23.56
C LYS A 28 -35.72 3.57 23.68
N PRO A 29 -34.66 3.52 22.84
CA PRO A 29 -33.72 2.41 22.81
C PRO A 29 -33.00 2.32 24.18
N LYS A 30 -32.89 1.08 24.69
CA LYS A 30 -32.17 0.77 25.93
C LYS A 30 -30.83 0.10 25.68
N THR A 31 -30.68 -0.52 24.51
CA THR A 31 -29.48 -1.24 24.10
C THR A 31 -28.97 -0.74 22.75
N VAL A 32 -27.74 -1.12 22.40
CA VAL A 32 -27.18 -0.85 21.05
C VAL A 32 -28.01 -1.55 19.97
N GLU A 33 -28.52 -2.74 20.26
CA GLU A 33 -29.39 -3.50 19.37
C GLU A 33 -30.72 -2.80 19.11
N ASP A 34 -31.35 -2.24 20.15
CA ASP A 34 -32.56 -1.40 20.00
C ASP A 34 -32.31 -0.20 19.12
N MET A 35 -31.15 0.44 19.25
CA MET A 35 -30.74 1.55 18.42
C MET A 35 -30.57 1.13 16.95
N GLN A 36 -29.93 -0.01 16.70
CA GLN A 36 -29.77 -0.55 15.35
C GLN A 36 -31.12 -0.89 14.69
N ASN A 37 -32.04 -1.47 15.44
CA ASN A 37 -33.39 -1.75 14.96
C ASN A 37 -34.16 -0.47 14.65
N ALA A 38 -34.07 0.54 15.51
CA ALA A 38 -34.68 1.85 15.23
C ALA A 38 -34.11 2.49 13.95
N LEU A 39 -32.83 2.36 13.71
CA LEU A 39 -32.20 2.85 12.47
C LEU A 39 -32.66 2.07 11.23
N LYS A 40 -32.83 0.73 11.32
CA LYS A 40 -33.40 -0.07 10.22
C LYS A 40 -34.78 0.41 9.82
N ASP A 41 -35.66 0.68 10.81
CA ASP A 41 -37.00 1.17 10.57
C ASP A 41 -37.05 2.55 9.91
N ILE A 42 -35.98 3.34 10.06
CA ILE A 42 -35.86 4.65 9.43
C ILE A 42 -35.25 4.53 8.02
N PHE A 43 -34.27 3.66 7.81
CA PHE A 43 -33.60 3.50 6.54
C PHE A 43 -34.54 3.00 5.41
N GLY A 44 -35.48 2.10 5.73
CA GLY A 44 -36.44 1.59 4.76
C GLY A 44 -37.24 2.75 4.09
N PRO A 45 -38.03 3.49 4.87
CA PRO A 45 -38.77 4.65 4.36
C PRO A 45 -37.89 5.72 3.70
N MET A 46 -36.65 5.93 4.18
CA MET A 46 -35.75 6.89 3.58
C MET A 46 -35.31 6.47 2.17
N PHE A 47 -34.95 5.20 1.98
CA PHE A 47 -34.62 4.66 0.66
C PHE A 47 -35.83 4.69 -0.28
N GLU A 48 -37.03 4.35 0.21
CA GLU A 48 -38.25 4.43 -0.56
C GLU A 48 -38.55 5.87 -1.02
N ALA A 49 -38.36 6.86 -0.15
CA ALA A 49 -38.55 8.29 -0.49
C ALA A 49 -37.53 8.73 -1.56
N MET A 50 -36.26 8.33 -1.44
CA MET A 50 -35.23 8.65 -2.46
C MET A 50 -35.57 8.03 -3.81
N LEU A 51 -35.94 6.72 -3.83
CA LEU A 51 -36.34 6.02 -5.05
C LEU A 51 -37.59 6.62 -5.72
N ASN A 52 -38.57 7.08 -4.91
CA ASN A 52 -39.73 7.78 -5.42
C ASN A 52 -39.33 9.15 -6.01
N GLY A 53 -38.42 9.89 -5.40
CA GLY A 53 -37.87 11.14 -5.94
C GLY A 53 -37.16 10.94 -7.28
N GLU A 54 -36.37 9.88 -7.43
CA GLU A 54 -35.75 9.50 -8.71
C GLU A 54 -36.81 9.14 -9.77
N MET A 55 -37.87 8.43 -9.38
CA MET A 55 -39.01 8.11 -10.25
C MET A 55 -39.76 9.37 -10.69
N ASP A 56 -39.99 10.33 -9.79
CA ASP A 56 -40.61 11.61 -10.10
C ASP A 56 -39.79 12.38 -11.13
N HIS A 57 -38.47 12.42 -10.94
CA HIS A 57 -37.57 13.05 -11.90
C HIS A 57 -37.53 12.31 -13.25
N HIS A 58 -37.53 10.99 -13.25
CA HIS A 58 -37.53 10.15 -14.46
C HIS A 58 -38.83 10.35 -15.30
N LEU A 59 -39.96 10.41 -14.64
CA LEU A 59 -41.28 10.61 -15.30
C LEU A 59 -41.61 12.06 -15.58
N GLY A 60 -40.93 13.03 -14.96
CA GLY A 60 -41.19 14.46 -15.10
C GLY A 60 -42.44 14.96 -14.35
N TYR A 61 -43.05 14.12 -13.48
CA TYR A 61 -44.18 14.50 -12.64
C TYR A 61 -44.19 13.73 -11.32
N SER A 62 -44.70 14.39 -10.25
CA SER A 62 -44.83 13.75 -8.94
C SER A 62 -46.05 12.81 -8.87
N SER A 63 -46.04 11.88 -7.89
CA SER A 63 -47.12 10.91 -7.74
C SER A 63 -48.52 11.53 -7.55
N ASN A 64 -48.58 12.76 -7.03
CA ASN A 64 -49.83 13.48 -6.71
C ASN A 64 -50.21 14.55 -7.73
N ASP A 65 -49.37 14.81 -8.75
CA ASP A 65 -49.62 15.83 -9.77
C ASP A 65 -49.89 15.20 -11.15
N HIS A 66 -51.15 14.92 -11.40
CA HIS A 66 -51.58 14.38 -12.68
C HIS A 66 -51.71 15.44 -13.81
N GLY A 67 -51.69 16.73 -13.45
CA GLY A 67 -51.79 17.84 -14.41
C GLY A 67 -50.48 18.16 -15.15
N ALA A 68 -49.35 17.84 -14.56
CA ALA A 68 -48.01 18.09 -15.13
C ALA A 68 -47.49 16.95 -16.01
N LYS A 69 -48.35 16.00 -16.39
CA LYS A 69 -47.96 14.79 -17.11
C LYS A 69 -47.66 15.06 -18.58
N ASN A 70 -46.38 15.12 -18.95
CA ASN A 70 -45.90 15.32 -20.34
C ASN A 70 -45.34 14.04 -21.00
N THR A 71 -45.58 12.84 -20.42
CA THR A 71 -45.08 11.57 -20.92
C THR A 71 -46.18 10.51 -20.97
N GLU A 72 -46.12 9.58 -21.90
CA GLU A 72 -47.02 8.42 -21.97
C GLU A 72 -46.65 7.36 -20.92
N ASN A 73 -45.40 7.36 -20.45
CA ASN A 73 -44.94 6.46 -19.39
C ASN A 73 -45.62 6.81 -18.05
N ARG A 74 -45.80 5.83 -17.21
CA ARG A 74 -46.48 5.98 -15.91
C ARG A 74 -45.94 5.00 -14.88
N ARG A 75 -46.16 5.29 -13.60
CA ARG A 75 -45.86 4.38 -12.49
C ARG A 75 -46.64 3.07 -12.65
N ASN A 76 -45.99 1.96 -12.37
CA ASN A 76 -46.52 0.60 -12.48
C ASN A 76 -46.29 -0.20 -11.18
N GLY A 77 -46.71 0.40 -10.05
CA GLY A 77 -46.58 -0.25 -8.72
C GLY A 77 -45.13 -0.30 -8.20
N TYR A 78 -44.92 -1.22 -7.29
CA TYR A 78 -43.65 -1.43 -6.57
C TYR A 78 -43.20 -2.89 -6.64
N ILE A 79 -41.89 -3.09 -6.48
CA ILE A 79 -41.33 -4.41 -6.20
C ILE A 79 -40.77 -4.37 -4.77
N GLU A 80 -41.18 -5.30 -3.95
CA GLU A 80 -40.58 -5.52 -2.65
C GLU A 80 -39.22 -6.23 -2.82
N LYS A 81 -38.19 -5.70 -2.20
CA LYS A 81 -36.87 -6.33 -2.15
C LYS A 81 -36.19 -6.07 -0.82
N THR A 82 -35.46 -7.06 -0.34
CA THR A 82 -34.58 -6.90 0.82
C THR A 82 -33.24 -6.37 0.37
N VAL A 83 -32.82 -5.26 1.00
CA VAL A 83 -31.53 -4.60 0.75
C VAL A 83 -30.66 -4.73 1.98
N ARG A 84 -29.42 -5.13 1.79
CA ARG A 84 -28.41 -5.16 2.83
C ARG A 84 -27.83 -3.78 3.06
N THR A 85 -27.82 -3.36 4.31
CA THR A 85 -27.25 -2.08 4.74
C THR A 85 -26.15 -2.32 5.78
N SER A 86 -25.42 -1.27 6.16
CA SER A 86 -24.47 -1.33 7.28
C SER A 86 -25.13 -1.62 8.63
N GLN A 87 -26.45 -1.53 8.71
CA GLN A 87 -27.25 -1.81 9.93
C GLN A 87 -28.00 -3.14 9.86
N GLY A 88 -27.77 -3.93 8.77
CA GLY A 88 -28.43 -5.21 8.50
C GLY A 88 -29.40 -5.16 7.32
N ASN A 89 -30.24 -6.19 7.19
CA ASN A 89 -31.21 -6.28 6.11
C ASN A 89 -32.40 -5.33 6.35
N VAL A 90 -32.77 -4.59 5.30
CA VAL A 90 -33.93 -3.68 5.31
C VAL A 90 -34.82 -4.02 4.14
N GLU A 91 -36.11 -4.17 4.39
CA GLU A 91 -37.12 -4.37 3.35
C GLU A 91 -37.52 -3.02 2.78
N ILE A 92 -37.58 -2.89 1.45
CA ILE A 92 -37.95 -1.68 0.75
C ILE A 92 -38.89 -1.98 -0.42
N LYS A 93 -39.71 -0.99 -0.77
CA LYS A 93 -40.57 -0.97 -1.95
C LYS A 93 -39.97 -0.09 -3.04
N SER A 94 -39.35 -0.71 -4.05
CA SER A 94 -38.76 0.00 -5.19
C SER A 94 -39.83 0.28 -6.26
N PRO A 95 -40.04 1.53 -6.69
CA PRO A 95 -41.04 1.87 -7.69
C PRO A 95 -40.66 1.34 -9.08
N ARG A 96 -41.68 1.12 -9.91
CA ARG A 96 -41.55 0.69 -11.30
C ARG A 96 -42.31 1.63 -12.21
N ASP A 97 -41.80 1.83 -13.42
CA ASP A 97 -42.51 2.45 -14.52
C ASP A 97 -43.12 1.39 -15.47
N ARG A 98 -44.06 1.80 -16.30
CA ARG A 98 -44.74 0.89 -17.22
C ARG A 98 -43.83 0.36 -18.33
N ASP A 99 -42.96 1.24 -18.84
CA ASP A 99 -42.07 0.93 -19.95
C ASP A 99 -40.80 0.19 -19.54
N GLY A 100 -40.55 0.05 -18.21
CA GLY A 100 -39.40 -0.62 -17.67
C GLY A 100 -38.07 0.13 -17.85
N SER A 101 -38.15 1.40 -18.26
CA SER A 101 -37.00 2.26 -18.58
C SER A 101 -36.37 2.94 -17.37
N PHE A 102 -37.05 2.94 -16.21
CA PHE A 102 -36.52 3.53 -14.98
C PHE A 102 -35.33 2.76 -14.46
N GLU A 103 -34.16 3.40 -14.37
CA GLU A 103 -32.93 2.84 -13.80
C GLU A 103 -32.52 3.65 -12.56
N PRO A 104 -32.90 3.20 -11.33
CA PRO A 104 -32.59 3.91 -10.10
C PRO A 104 -31.08 3.94 -9.84
N GLN A 105 -30.58 5.11 -9.43
CA GLN A 105 -29.17 5.33 -9.12
C GLN A 105 -28.85 5.01 -7.65
N VAL A 106 -29.73 5.35 -6.72
CA VAL A 106 -29.53 5.13 -5.26
C VAL A 106 -29.45 3.64 -4.95
N ILE A 107 -30.34 2.84 -5.53
CA ILE A 107 -30.32 1.38 -5.39
C ILE A 107 -30.60 0.76 -6.76
N PRO A 108 -29.58 0.44 -7.56
CA PRO A 108 -29.74 -0.14 -8.89
C PRO A 108 -30.63 -1.38 -8.90
N LYS A 109 -31.35 -1.61 -10.02
CA LYS A 109 -32.36 -2.69 -10.13
C LYS A 109 -31.90 -4.05 -9.62
N ARG A 110 -30.67 -4.43 -9.91
CA ARG A 110 -30.10 -5.75 -9.56
C ARG A 110 -29.24 -5.71 -8.29
N SER A 111 -28.99 -4.55 -7.68
CA SER A 111 -28.26 -4.43 -6.43
C SER A 111 -29.17 -4.73 -5.24
N ARG A 112 -28.66 -5.52 -4.31
CA ARG A 112 -29.27 -5.80 -3.01
C ARG A 112 -28.36 -5.41 -1.85
N ASP A 113 -27.25 -4.75 -2.16
CA ASP A 113 -26.26 -4.36 -1.16
C ASP A 113 -25.92 -2.89 -1.36
N VAL A 114 -26.27 -2.05 -0.38
CA VAL A 114 -25.94 -0.62 -0.33
C VAL A 114 -24.97 -0.32 0.82
N SER A 115 -24.48 -1.37 1.50
CA SER A 115 -23.38 -1.24 2.44
C SER A 115 -22.07 -1.19 1.67
N SER A 116 -21.10 -0.43 2.13
CA SER A 116 -19.72 -0.48 1.62
C SER A 116 -19.00 -1.77 2.08
N ILE A 117 -19.70 -2.92 2.01
CA ILE A 117 -19.18 -4.22 2.46
C ILE A 117 -17.96 -4.63 1.65
N GLU A 118 -17.98 -4.35 0.35
CA GLU A 118 -16.85 -4.67 -0.53
C GLU A 118 -15.58 -3.98 -0.06
N ASP A 119 -15.64 -2.68 0.27
CA ASP A 119 -14.50 -1.93 0.80
C ASP A 119 -14.01 -2.50 2.14
N LYS A 120 -14.93 -2.96 2.99
CA LYS A 120 -14.57 -3.58 4.27
C LYS A 120 -13.94 -4.94 4.09
N VAL A 121 -14.46 -5.76 3.15
CA VAL A 121 -13.85 -7.03 2.76
C VAL A 121 -12.42 -6.79 2.25
N LEU A 122 -12.22 -5.83 1.34
CA LEU A 122 -10.90 -5.48 0.82
C LEU A 122 -9.97 -4.99 1.94
N ALA A 123 -10.46 -4.15 2.86
CA ALA A 123 -9.67 -3.66 4.00
C ALA A 123 -9.27 -4.79 4.97
N MET A 124 -10.15 -5.75 5.23
CA MET A 124 -9.83 -6.93 6.05
C MET A 124 -8.85 -7.86 5.35
N TYR A 125 -9.05 -8.09 4.06
CA TYR A 125 -8.14 -8.89 3.24
C TYR A 125 -6.73 -8.26 3.17
N ALA A 126 -6.64 -6.93 2.96
CA ALA A 126 -5.37 -6.18 2.98
C ALA A 126 -4.60 -6.30 4.30
N ARG A 127 -5.29 -6.58 5.40
CA ARG A 127 -4.68 -6.85 6.72
C ARG A 127 -4.24 -8.30 6.91
N GLY A 128 -4.47 -9.15 5.92
CA GLY A 128 -4.08 -10.56 5.90
C GLY A 128 -5.09 -11.50 6.55
N MET A 129 -6.35 -11.08 6.72
CA MET A 129 -7.39 -11.99 7.22
C MET A 129 -7.71 -13.06 6.17
N SER A 130 -7.92 -14.30 6.61
CA SER A 130 -8.37 -15.37 5.74
C SER A 130 -9.83 -15.14 5.30
N GLN A 131 -10.25 -15.76 4.20
CA GLN A 131 -11.65 -15.67 3.74
C GLN A 131 -12.63 -16.15 4.83
N ARG A 132 -12.24 -17.16 5.63
CA ARG A 132 -13.05 -17.65 6.74
C ARG A 132 -13.18 -16.60 7.86
N ASP A 133 -12.07 -15.95 8.23
CA ASP A 133 -12.09 -14.92 9.28
C ASP A 133 -12.89 -13.70 8.82
N ILE A 134 -12.79 -13.34 7.52
CA ILE A 134 -13.58 -12.25 6.93
C ILE A 134 -15.07 -12.60 7.00
N SER A 135 -15.47 -13.82 6.59
CA SER A 135 -16.86 -14.27 6.65
C SER A 135 -17.41 -14.22 8.08
N SER A 136 -16.66 -14.76 9.05
CA SER A 136 -17.04 -14.73 10.46
C SER A 136 -17.15 -13.30 10.99
N THR A 137 -16.19 -12.43 10.68
CA THR A 137 -16.22 -11.03 11.11
C THR A 137 -17.41 -10.26 10.53
N ILE A 138 -17.76 -10.51 9.25
CA ILE A 138 -18.94 -9.92 8.62
C ILE A 138 -20.20 -10.42 9.28
N GLU A 139 -20.28 -11.72 9.60
CA GLU A 139 -21.41 -12.29 10.31
C GLU A 139 -21.58 -11.67 11.70
N ASP A 140 -20.50 -11.55 12.47
CA ASP A 140 -20.52 -10.97 13.81
C ASP A 140 -20.95 -9.50 13.82
N ILE A 141 -20.51 -8.70 12.82
CA ILE A 141 -20.77 -7.26 12.80
C ILE A 141 -22.11 -6.92 12.12
N TYR A 142 -22.48 -7.64 11.06
CA TYR A 142 -23.59 -7.28 10.18
C TYR A 142 -24.73 -8.30 10.16
N GLY A 143 -24.58 -9.45 10.85
CA GLY A 143 -25.62 -10.48 10.98
C GLY A 143 -25.93 -11.25 9.70
N PHE A 144 -25.00 -11.30 8.74
CA PHE A 144 -25.11 -12.13 7.55
C PHE A 144 -23.74 -12.68 7.12
N THR A 145 -23.74 -13.87 6.53
CA THR A 145 -22.53 -14.55 6.04
C THR A 145 -22.20 -14.15 4.59
N LEU A 146 -20.90 -14.06 4.28
CA LEU A 146 -20.39 -14.03 2.92
C LEU A 146 -19.75 -15.38 2.59
N SER A 147 -20.10 -15.97 1.46
CA SER A 147 -19.41 -17.17 1.00
C SER A 147 -17.96 -16.88 0.63
N ALA A 148 -17.08 -17.89 0.75
CA ALA A 148 -15.68 -17.77 0.33
C ALA A 148 -15.56 -17.38 -1.16
N GLU A 149 -16.44 -17.89 -2.00
CA GLU A 149 -16.54 -17.53 -3.42
C GLU A 149 -16.84 -16.03 -3.59
N LYS A 150 -17.84 -15.50 -2.86
CA LYS A 150 -18.17 -14.06 -2.93
C LYS A 150 -17.03 -13.17 -2.44
N ILE A 151 -16.30 -13.59 -1.41
CA ILE A 151 -15.12 -12.88 -0.93
C ILE A 151 -14.01 -12.94 -1.99
N SER A 152 -13.84 -14.08 -2.68
CA SER A 152 -12.89 -14.19 -3.80
C SER A 152 -13.26 -13.23 -4.93
N ASP A 153 -14.52 -13.22 -5.37
CA ASP A 153 -15.00 -12.31 -6.42
C ASP A 153 -14.75 -10.84 -6.11
N ILE A 154 -15.00 -10.44 -4.85
CA ILE A 154 -14.73 -9.05 -4.41
C ILE A 154 -13.25 -8.75 -4.48
N THR A 155 -12.39 -9.66 -4.02
CA THR A 155 -10.95 -9.46 -4.02
C THR A 155 -10.32 -9.63 -5.41
N ASP A 156 -10.94 -10.39 -6.31
CA ASP A 156 -10.43 -10.61 -7.68
C ASP A 156 -10.51 -9.33 -8.54
N ARG A 157 -11.41 -8.40 -8.24
CA ARG A 157 -11.46 -7.09 -8.90
C ARG A 157 -10.16 -6.30 -8.74
N VAL A 158 -9.40 -6.58 -7.70
CA VAL A 158 -8.08 -5.97 -7.47
C VAL A 158 -7.04 -6.42 -8.49
N LEU A 159 -7.27 -7.55 -9.20
CA LEU A 159 -6.31 -8.05 -10.20
C LEU A 159 -6.17 -7.13 -11.42
N ASP A 160 -7.25 -6.51 -11.86
CA ASP A 160 -7.23 -5.56 -12.96
C ASP A 160 -6.44 -4.32 -12.56
N GLU A 161 -6.70 -3.77 -11.38
CA GLU A 161 -5.95 -2.62 -10.82
C GLU A 161 -4.47 -2.96 -10.61
N LEU A 162 -4.18 -4.17 -10.12
CA LEU A 162 -2.80 -4.66 -9.97
C LEU A 162 -2.10 -4.73 -11.32
N ASN A 163 -2.78 -5.26 -12.35
CA ASN A 163 -2.22 -5.39 -13.70
C ASN A 163 -1.93 -4.02 -14.31
N ASP A 164 -2.86 -3.08 -14.19
CA ASP A 164 -2.66 -1.69 -14.63
C ASP A 164 -1.50 -1.04 -13.88
N TRP A 165 -1.42 -1.21 -12.56
CA TRP A 165 -0.33 -0.69 -11.75
C TRP A 165 1.02 -1.32 -12.14
N GLN A 166 1.08 -2.64 -12.34
CA GLN A 166 2.30 -3.35 -12.72
C GLN A 166 2.82 -2.91 -14.09
N ASN A 167 1.93 -2.63 -15.04
CA ASN A 167 2.27 -2.24 -16.40
C ASN A 167 2.33 -0.73 -16.64
N ARG A 168 2.05 0.10 -15.61
CA ARG A 168 2.05 1.57 -15.75
C ARG A 168 3.39 2.08 -16.26
N PRO A 169 3.41 3.19 -17.03
CA PRO A 169 4.63 3.90 -17.37
C PRO A 169 5.35 4.36 -16.09
N LEU A 170 6.67 4.21 -16.07
CA LEU A 170 7.52 4.67 -14.98
C LEU A 170 8.15 6.02 -15.32
N LYS A 171 8.68 6.71 -14.31
CA LYS A 171 9.46 7.93 -14.53
C LYS A 171 10.76 7.58 -15.23
N LYS A 172 11.24 8.51 -16.06
CA LYS A 172 12.47 8.32 -16.85
C LYS A 172 13.73 8.18 -16.01
N ILE A 173 13.72 8.78 -14.79
CA ILE A 173 14.89 8.81 -13.92
C ILE A 173 14.51 8.53 -12.45
N TYR A 174 15.32 7.67 -11.84
CA TYR A 174 15.29 7.39 -10.41
C TYR A 174 16.71 7.56 -9.84
N PRO A 175 16.99 8.65 -9.11
CA PRO A 175 18.30 8.85 -8.49
C PRO A 175 18.72 7.70 -7.56
N PHE A 176 17.78 7.10 -6.86
CA PHE A 176 18.05 5.97 -5.97
C PHE A 176 17.06 4.84 -6.22
N VAL A 177 17.59 3.65 -6.39
CA VAL A 177 16.80 2.42 -6.53
C VAL A 177 17.31 1.40 -5.50
N PHE A 178 16.39 0.72 -4.84
CA PHE A 178 16.67 -0.34 -3.88
C PHE A 178 16.00 -1.61 -4.36
N VAL A 179 16.77 -2.66 -4.50
CA VAL A 179 16.26 -3.98 -4.91
C VAL A 179 16.45 -4.97 -3.77
N ASP A 180 15.42 -5.74 -3.52
CA ASP A 180 15.43 -6.75 -2.47
C ASP A 180 14.46 -7.87 -2.80
N CYS A 181 14.69 -9.05 -2.23
CA CYS A 181 13.89 -10.24 -2.42
C CYS A 181 13.50 -10.83 -1.06
N MET A 182 12.25 -11.29 -0.95
CA MET A 182 11.78 -12.03 0.21
C MET A 182 11.12 -13.33 -0.25
N TYR A 183 11.10 -14.34 0.63
CA TYR A 183 10.48 -15.62 0.35
C TYR A 183 9.13 -15.74 1.06
N VAL A 184 8.15 -16.28 0.33
CA VAL A 184 6.80 -16.59 0.81
C VAL A 184 6.41 -17.98 0.32
N THR A 185 5.69 -18.73 1.13
CA THR A 185 5.23 -20.06 0.75
C THR A 185 3.92 -20.00 -0.04
N ILE A 186 3.90 -20.67 -1.17
CA ILE A 186 2.72 -20.80 -2.06
C ILE A 186 2.46 -22.28 -2.29
N ARG A 187 1.19 -22.66 -2.38
CA ARG A 187 0.77 -24.01 -2.77
C ARG A 187 0.71 -24.08 -4.29
N ARG A 188 1.54 -24.97 -4.88
CA ARG A 188 1.54 -25.30 -6.30
C ARG A 188 1.53 -26.83 -6.45
N ASP A 189 0.71 -27.34 -7.33
CA ASP A 189 0.67 -28.78 -7.66
C ASP A 189 0.60 -29.68 -6.41
N TYR A 190 -0.25 -29.31 -5.45
CA TYR A 190 -0.42 -29.98 -4.15
C TYR A 190 0.79 -29.92 -3.21
N GLU A 191 1.87 -29.25 -3.57
CA GLU A 191 3.06 -29.03 -2.75
C GLU A 191 3.11 -27.59 -2.22
N VAL A 192 3.76 -27.42 -1.06
CA VAL A 192 4.06 -26.08 -0.51
C VAL A 192 5.49 -25.74 -0.88
N LYS A 193 5.65 -24.71 -1.74
CA LYS A 193 6.96 -24.27 -2.24
C LYS A 193 7.26 -22.83 -1.80
N GLU A 194 8.51 -22.57 -1.49
CA GLU A 194 9.00 -21.21 -1.30
C GLU A 194 9.02 -20.49 -2.65
N THR A 195 8.53 -19.28 -2.68
CA THR A 195 8.51 -18.42 -3.86
C THR A 195 9.18 -17.10 -3.52
N ALA A 196 10.12 -16.69 -4.34
CA ALA A 196 10.82 -15.43 -4.25
C ALA A 196 9.91 -14.28 -4.71
N VAL A 197 9.73 -13.28 -3.87
CA VAL A 197 9.00 -12.03 -4.15
C VAL A 197 10.02 -10.93 -4.33
N TYR A 198 10.20 -10.49 -5.56
CA TYR A 198 11.10 -9.42 -5.92
C TYR A 198 10.40 -8.06 -5.78
N THR A 199 11.06 -7.12 -5.15
CA THR A 199 10.53 -5.76 -4.94
C THR A 199 11.57 -4.73 -5.34
N ILE A 200 11.18 -3.75 -6.14
CA ILE A 200 12.01 -2.60 -6.48
C ILE A 200 11.34 -1.33 -5.94
N LEU A 201 12.08 -0.59 -5.12
CA LEU A 201 11.70 0.74 -4.64
C LEU A 201 12.59 1.79 -5.30
N GLY A 202 11.98 2.78 -5.96
CA GLY A 202 12.66 3.96 -6.51
C GLY A 202 12.39 5.22 -5.69
N TYR A 203 13.33 6.16 -5.71
CA TYR A 203 13.13 7.54 -5.30
C TYR A 203 13.26 8.42 -6.53
N ASP A 204 12.22 9.20 -6.81
CA ASP A 204 12.21 10.11 -7.96
C ASP A 204 13.03 11.40 -7.71
N LEU A 205 13.09 12.28 -8.71
CA LEU A 205 13.81 13.57 -8.59
C LEU A 205 13.27 14.48 -7.49
N GLN A 206 12.03 14.29 -7.06
CA GLN A 206 11.40 15.00 -5.95
C GLN A 206 11.60 14.29 -4.60
N GLY A 207 12.27 13.13 -4.60
CA GLY A 207 12.47 12.29 -3.42
C GLY A 207 11.25 11.51 -2.97
N LYS A 208 10.23 11.42 -3.82
CA LYS A 208 9.05 10.61 -3.53
C LYS A 208 9.35 9.14 -3.76
N LYS A 209 8.77 8.32 -2.89
CA LYS A 209 8.91 6.87 -2.96
C LYS A 209 7.95 6.29 -3.99
N ASP A 210 8.45 5.38 -4.80
CA ASP A 210 7.65 4.64 -5.77
C ASP A 210 8.08 3.17 -5.80
N ILE A 211 7.13 2.24 -5.60
CA ILE A 211 7.38 0.81 -5.77
C ILE A 211 7.19 0.50 -7.24
N LEU A 212 8.29 0.18 -7.93
CA LEU A 212 8.30 0.06 -9.39
C LEU A 212 7.59 -1.21 -9.90
N GLY A 213 7.47 -2.22 -9.07
CA GLY A 213 6.75 -3.45 -9.39
C GLY A 213 6.98 -4.55 -8.37
N LEU A 214 6.25 -5.65 -8.56
CA LEU A 214 6.35 -6.91 -7.85
C LEU A 214 6.51 -8.03 -8.87
N TRP A 215 7.44 -8.95 -8.64
CA TRP A 215 7.62 -10.13 -9.49
C TRP A 215 7.75 -11.37 -8.61
N LEU A 216 7.28 -12.49 -9.11
CA LEU A 216 7.35 -13.77 -8.44
C LEU A 216 8.20 -14.74 -9.26
N ASN A 217 9.04 -15.50 -8.59
CA ASN A 217 9.78 -16.62 -9.20
C ASN A 217 10.07 -17.70 -8.15
N GLU A 218 10.41 -18.89 -8.57
CA GLU A 218 10.72 -19.98 -7.63
C GLU A 218 11.98 -19.69 -6.82
N THR A 219 13.00 -19.09 -7.43
CA THR A 219 14.29 -18.81 -6.78
C THR A 219 14.81 -17.44 -7.17
N GLU A 220 15.57 -16.81 -6.28
CA GLU A 220 16.31 -15.61 -6.61
C GLU A 220 17.50 -15.95 -7.51
N SER A 221 17.56 -15.32 -8.68
CA SER A 221 18.66 -15.50 -9.63
C SER A 221 19.01 -14.22 -10.38
N LYS A 222 20.24 -14.16 -10.89
CA LYS A 222 20.71 -13.08 -11.76
C LYS A 222 19.80 -12.92 -12.97
N ASN A 223 19.39 -14.01 -13.62
CA ASN A 223 18.61 -13.96 -14.87
C ASN A 223 17.23 -13.32 -14.64
N VAL A 224 16.57 -13.63 -13.53
CA VAL A 224 15.29 -13.01 -13.17
C VAL A 224 15.48 -11.52 -12.91
N TRP A 225 16.51 -11.12 -12.16
CA TRP A 225 16.84 -9.70 -11.97
C TRP A 225 17.09 -8.97 -13.29
N MET A 226 17.78 -9.61 -14.24
CA MET A 226 18.01 -9.03 -15.58
C MET A 226 16.70 -8.79 -16.33
N GLN A 227 15.78 -9.77 -16.29
CA GLN A 227 14.46 -9.62 -16.90
C GLN A 227 13.68 -8.47 -16.26
N ILE A 228 13.73 -8.35 -14.93
CA ILE A 228 13.08 -7.27 -14.17
C ILE A 228 13.67 -5.90 -14.56
N PHE A 229 14.99 -5.77 -14.66
CA PHE A 229 15.63 -4.52 -15.09
C PHE A 229 15.28 -4.15 -16.54
N ASP A 230 15.22 -5.12 -17.45
CA ASP A 230 14.78 -4.89 -18.82
C ASP A 230 13.32 -4.45 -18.89
N GLU A 231 12.45 -5.05 -18.07
CA GLU A 231 11.04 -4.68 -17.99
C GLU A 231 10.87 -3.24 -17.49
N ILE A 232 11.53 -2.83 -16.40
CA ILE A 232 11.41 -1.44 -15.91
C ILE A 232 11.98 -0.44 -16.92
N LYS A 233 13.00 -0.82 -17.69
CA LYS A 233 13.53 -0.02 -18.80
C LYS A 233 12.49 0.13 -19.92
N LYS A 234 11.82 -0.95 -20.32
CA LYS A 234 10.72 -0.92 -21.31
C LYS A 234 9.55 -0.08 -20.83
N ARG A 235 9.30 -0.02 -19.53
CA ARG A 235 8.27 0.83 -18.90
C ARG A 235 8.69 2.29 -18.79
N GLY A 236 9.83 2.68 -19.29
CA GLY A 236 10.27 4.09 -19.45
C GLY A 236 11.44 4.54 -18.60
N VAL A 237 12.00 3.69 -17.72
CA VAL A 237 13.19 4.07 -16.93
C VAL A 237 14.41 4.16 -17.85
N GLU A 238 14.93 5.36 -18.02
CA GLU A 238 16.12 5.61 -18.84
C GLU A 238 17.40 5.65 -17.99
N GLU A 239 17.36 6.24 -16.78
CA GLU A 239 18.53 6.45 -15.93
C GLU A 239 18.26 6.09 -14.46
N ILE A 240 19.26 5.41 -13.87
CA ILE A 240 19.36 5.17 -12.42
C ILE A 240 20.74 5.63 -12.00
N PHE A 241 20.82 6.50 -10.94
CA PHE A 241 22.15 6.95 -10.48
C PHE A 241 22.76 5.92 -9.53
N PHE A 242 22.01 5.51 -8.52
CA PHE A 242 22.46 4.55 -7.52
C PHE A 242 21.48 3.39 -7.43
N ILE A 243 22.02 2.18 -7.39
CA ILE A 243 21.24 0.98 -7.10
C ILE A 243 21.84 0.26 -5.90
N SER A 244 21.04 0.06 -4.86
CA SER A 244 21.42 -0.74 -3.70
C SER A 244 20.86 -2.15 -3.84
N MET A 245 21.74 -3.15 -3.73
CA MET A 245 21.39 -4.56 -3.93
C MET A 245 22.14 -5.48 -2.99
N ASP A 246 21.61 -6.70 -2.81
CA ASP A 246 22.33 -7.75 -2.10
C ASP A 246 23.49 -8.34 -2.96
N GLY A 247 24.26 -9.20 -2.34
CA GLY A 247 25.46 -9.82 -2.89
C GLY A 247 25.25 -10.93 -3.91
N VAL A 248 24.14 -10.96 -4.65
CA VAL A 248 23.91 -11.96 -5.69
C VAL A 248 24.97 -11.86 -6.78
N SER A 249 25.64 -12.99 -7.06
CA SER A 249 26.76 -13.05 -8.04
C SER A 249 26.31 -12.58 -9.42
N GLY A 250 27.09 -11.68 -10.03
CA GLY A 250 26.83 -11.14 -11.38
C GLY A 250 25.64 -10.17 -11.49
N LEU A 251 24.94 -9.87 -10.38
CA LEU A 251 23.83 -8.93 -10.41
C LEU A 251 24.30 -7.50 -10.69
N ALA A 252 25.45 -7.10 -10.12
CA ALA A 252 26.03 -5.78 -10.36
C ALA A 252 26.37 -5.56 -11.84
N ASP A 253 26.99 -6.54 -12.49
CA ASP A 253 27.33 -6.48 -13.91
C ASP A 253 26.08 -6.46 -14.78
N GLY A 254 25.05 -7.21 -14.35
CA GLY A 254 23.76 -7.21 -14.98
C GLY A 254 23.08 -5.83 -14.94
N ALA A 255 23.02 -5.19 -13.80
CA ALA A 255 22.47 -3.84 -13.67
C ALA A 255 23.22 -2.83 -14.55
N LYS A 256 24.57 -2.88 -14.58
CA LYS A 256 25.40 -2.01 -15.43
C LYS A 256 25.20 -2.26 -16.92
N SER A 257 24.88 -3.50 -17.35
CA SER A 257 24.62 -3.79 -18.77
C SER A 257 23.34 -3.14 -19.27
N ILE A 258 22.35 -2.96 -18.42
CA ILE A 258 21.07 -2.34 -18.77
C ILE A 258 21.07 -0.83 -18.50
N PHE A 259 21.70 -0.41 -17.41
CA PHE A 259 21.87 0.97 -16.98
C PHE A 259 23.37 1.30 -16.87
N PRO A 260 24.04 1.68 -17.98
CA PRO A 260 25.51 1.80 -18.01
C PRO A 260 26.08 2.83 -17.03
N ASN A 261 25.29 3.83 -16.66
CA ASN A 261 25.69 4.91 -15.77
C ASN A 261 25.47 4.61 -14.29
N VAL A 262 24.86 3.45 -13.95
CA VAL A 262 24.47 3.13 -12.58
C VAL A 262 25.67 2.87 -11.68
N ILE A 263 25.62 3.44 -10.48
CA ILE A 263 26.57 3.17 -9.40
C ILE A 263 25.95 2.08 -8.53
N VAL A 264 26.60 0.93 -8.50
CA VAL A 264 26.11 -0.22 -7.73
C VAL A 264 26.69 -0.16 -6.33
N GLN A 265 25.79 -0.19 -5.33
CA GLN A 265 26.12 -0.23 -3.92
C GLN A 265 25.65 -1.56 -3.29
N ARG A 266 26.52 -2.16 -2.47
CA ARG A 266 26.12 -3.27 -1.63
C ARG A 266 25.24 -2.80 -0.48
N CYS A 267 24.13 -3.49 -0.26
CA CYS A 267 23.23 -3.19 0.84
C CYS A 267 23.92 -3.39 2.20
N ILE A 268 24.14 -2.31 2.92
CA ILE A 268 24.80 -2.34 4.25
C ILE A 268 24.02 -3.22 5.25
N VAL A 269 22.69 -3.21 5.17
CA VAL A 269 21.85 -4.04 6.07
C VAL A 269 22.10 -5.53 5.82
N HIS A 270 22.22 -5.94 4.54
CA HIS A 270 22.54 -7.33 4.21
C HIS A 270 23.97 -7.70 4.62
N LEU A 271 24.94 -6.79 4.46
CA LEU A 271 26.29 -7.03 4.99
C LEU A 271 26.28 -7.24 6.51
N ILE A 272 25.55 -6.39 7.24
CA ILE A 272 25.38 -6.54 8.70
C ILE A 272 24.73 -7.91 9.03
N ARG A 273 23.62 -8.26 8.38
CA ARG A 273 22.93 -9.53 8.61
C ARG A 273 23.80 -10.73 8.32
N ASN A 274 24.58 -10.67 7.25
CA ASN A 274 25.47 -11.76 6.88
C ASN A 274 26.63 -11.91 7.85
N SER A 275 27.12 -10.81 8.42
CA SER A 275 28.21 -10.85 9.41
C SER A 275 27.76 -11.26 10.81
N ILE A 276 26.58 -10.83 11.27
CA ILE A 276 26.09 -11.20 12.61
C ILE A 276 25.78 -12.68 12.78
N LYS A 277 25.64 -13.44 11.69
CA LYS A 277 25.47 -14.91 11.73
C LYS A 277 26.66 -15.61 12.41
N TYR A 278 27.83 -14.98 12.41
CA TYR A 278 29.07 -15.50 13.03
C TYR A 278 29.29 -14.95 14.43
N ILE A 279 28.40 -14.08 14.96
CA ILE A 279 28.56 -13.40 16.24
C ILE A 279 27.54 -13.94 17.25
N PRO A 280 27.91 -14.21 18.51
CA PRO A 280 26.95 -14.52 19.56
C PRO A 280 26.00 -13.34 19.82
N SER A 281 24.74 -13.63 20.13
CA SER A 281 23.71 -12.59 20.31
C SER A 281 24.02 -11.53 21.35
N LYS A 282 24.77 -11.92 22.41
CA LYS A 282 25.24 -10.99 23.46
C LYS A 282 26.14 -9.88 22.93
N ASP A 283 26.85 -10.12 21.82
CA ASP A 283 27.86 -9.20 21.25
C ASP A 283 27.26 -8.39 20.08
N TYR A 284 26.01 -8.66 19.60
CA TYR A 284 25.39 -7.98 18.46
C TYR A 284 25.40 -6.46 18.58
N LYS A 285 25.06 -5.94 19.76
CA LYS A 285 24.97 -4.49 20.00
C LYS A 285 26.34 -3.81 19.86
N ALA A 286 27.39 -4.40 20.42
CA ALA A 286 28.75 -3.87 20.33
C ALA A 286 29.31 -3.99 18.91
N PHE A 287 29.09 -5.13 18.26
CA PHE A 287 29.50 -5.40 16.90
C PHE A 287 28.88 -4.40 15.91
N THR A 288 27.56 -4.24 15.92
CA THR A 288 26.85 -3.32 15.03
C THR A 288 27.19 -1.87 15.31
N ALA A 289 27.45 -1.50 16.58
CA ALA A 289 27.92 -0.15 16.92
C ALA A 289 29.30 0.17 16.32
N ASN A 290 30.22 -0.82 16.31
CA ASN A 290 31.51 -0.64 15.66
C ASN A 290 31.40 -0.57 14.14
N LEU A 291 30.55 -1.37 13.51
CA LEU A 291 30.27 -1.27 12.08
C LEU A 291 29.73 0.11 11.71
N LYS A 292 28.84 0.67 12.52
CA LYS A 292 28.28 2.02 12.29
C LYS A 292 29.34 3.11 12.26
N LYS A 293 30.45 2.96 12.99
CA LYS A 293 31.57 3.91 12.95
C LYS A 293 32.30 3.86 11.60
N ILE A 294 32.32 2.71 10.94
CA ILE A 294 32.95 2.52 9.62
C ILE A 294 32.15 3.23 8.54
N TYR A 295 30.92 2.78 8.26
CA TYR A 295 30.13 3.34 7.16
C TYR A 295 29.55 4.72 7.46
N GLY A 296 29.44 5.12 8.71
CA GLY A 296 29.02 6.45 9.16
C GLY A 296 30.18 7.44 9.38
N ALA A 297 31.42 7.09 9.08
CA ALA A 297 32.59 7.95 9.26
C ALA A 297 32.49 9.27 8.47
N PRO A 298 33.13 10.36 8.93
CA PRO A 298 33.10 11.64 8.22
C PRO A 298 33.89 11.63 6.90
N SER A 299 34.93 10.80 6.78
CA SER A 299 35.78 10.69 5.60
C SER A 299 36.22 9.25 5.34
N LEU A 300 36.72 8.96 4.14
CA LEU A 300 37.26 7.64 3.79
C LEU A 300 38.41 7.25 4.74
N LYS A 301 39.36 8.15 4.99
CA LYS A 301 40.49 7.89 5.91
C LYS A 301 40.02 7.55 7.34
N ALA A 302 38.98 8.25 7.82
CA ALA A 302 38.40 7.90 9.13
C ALA A 302 37.70 6.53 9.10
N SER A 303 37.04 6.18 8.00
CA SER A 303 36.41 4.86 7.80
C SER A 303 37.46 3.74 7.78
N GLU A 304 38.57 3.92 7.06
CA GLU A 304 39.69 2.97 7.00
C GLU A 304 40.28 2.75 8.38
N ASN A 305 40.50 3.82 9.15
CA ASN A 305 41.00 3.72 10.52
C ASN A 305 40.04 2.95 11.45
N GLU A 306 38.74 3.23 11.37
CA GLU A 306 37.74 2.49 12.16
C GLU A 306 37.58 1.05 11.68
N PHE A 307 37.79 0.79 10.39
CA PHE A 307 37.80 -0.58 9.85
C PHE A 307 38.97 -1.40 10.36
N GLU A 308 40.17 -0.82 10.45
CA GLU A 308 41.34 -1.53 11.00
C GLU A 308 41.16 -1.83 12.49
N LYS A 309 40.64 -0.87 13.28
CA LYS A 309 40.27 -1.12 14.69
C LYS A 309 39.21 -2.24 14.80
N PHE A 310 38.25 -2.26 13.90
CA PHE A 310 37.21 -3.29 13.86
C PHE A 310 37.84 -4.68 13.59
N ARG A 311 38.73 -4.80 12.60
CA ARG A 311 39.40 -6.04 12.27
C ARG A 311 40.16 -6.62 13.46
N GLN A 312 40.86 -5.78 14.22
CA GLN A 312 41.58 -6.16 15.42
C GLN A 312 40.65 -6.59 16.56
N ALA A 313 39.62 -5.76 16.84
CA ALA A 313 38.70 -5.99 17.94
C ALA A 313 37.85 -7.25 17.76
N TRP A 314 37.56 -7.63 16.52
CA TRP A 314 36.69 -8.77 16.18
C TRP A 314 37.41 -9.91 15.50
N SER A 315 38.76 -9.97 15.63
CA SER A 315 39.60 -11.01 15.05
C SER A 315 39.25 -12.44 15.49
N MET A 316 38.64 -12.59 16.67
CA MET A 316 38.11 -13.85 17.17
C MET A 316 36.91 -14.41 16.37
N TYR A 317 36.27 -13.57 15.52
CA TYR A 317 35.18 -13.96 14.63
C TYR A 317 35.56 -13.74 13.16
N PRO A 318 36.52 -14.50 12.61
CA PRO A 318 37.05 -14.24 11.27
C PRO A 318 36.01 -14.25 10.19
N GLY A 319 34.99 -15.14 10.26
CA GLY A 319 33.88 -15.16 9.29
C GLY A 319 33.09 -13.86 9.24
N ALA A 320 32.86 -13.21 10.39
CA ALA A 320 32.17 -11.91 10.43
C ALA A 320 33.03 -10.79 9.82
N VAL A 321 34.34 -10.81 10.12
CA VAL A 321 35.29 -9.82 9.58
C VAL A 321 35.45 -9.97 8.06
N ASP A 322 35.57 -11.21 7.58
CA ASP A 322 35.70 -11.52 6.14
C ASP A 322 34.56 -11.00 5.29
N VAL A 323 33.32 -10.99 5.79
CA VAL A 323 32.19 -10.38 5.08
C VAL A 323 32.50 -8.93 4.76
N TRP A 324 33.07 -8.18 5.69
CA TRP A 324 33.40 -6.77 5.53
C TRP A 324 34.68 -6.55 4.72
N VAL A 325 35.70 -7.37 4.90
CA VAL A 325 36.94 -7.31 4.11
C VAL A 325 36.65 -7.45 2.62
N ARG A 326 35.83 -8.42 2.22
CA ARG A 326 35.47 -8.67 0.81
C ARG A 326 34.58 -7.59 0.20
N ASN A 327 33.89 -6.81 1.04
CA ASN A 327 32.94 -5.80 0.59
C ASN A 327 33.34 -4.36 0.96
N PHE A 328 34.53 -4.16 1.53
CA PHE A 328 34.96 -2.83 1.99
C PHE A 328 35.08 -1.83 0.83
N GLU A 329 35.45 -2.26 -0.35
CA GLU A 329 35.51 -1.42 -1.56
C GLU A 329 34.16 -0.74 -1.84
N TYR A 330 33.04 -1.47 -1.72
CA TYR A 330 31.70 -0.91 -1.87
C TYR A 330 31.34 0.08 -0.76
N VAL A 331 31.87 -0.13 0.46
CA VAL A 331 31.70 0.83 1.56
C VAL A 331 32.54 2.07 1.33
N ALA A 332 33.78 1.91 0.87
CA ALA A 332 34.71 2.99 0.53
C ALA A 332 34.15 3.88 -0.58
N GLN A 333 33.55 3.30 -1.62
CA GLN A 333 32.91 4.03 -2.73
C GLN A 333 31.84 5.03 -2.26
N LEU A 334 31.17 4.80 -1.10
CA LEU A 334 30.21 5.74 -0.54
C LEU A 334 30.83 7.10 -0.23
N PHE A 335 32.13 7.14 0.10
CA PHE A 335 32.82 8.36 0.50
C PHE A 335 33.17 9.29 -0.66
N ASP A 336 32.98 8.85 -1.91
CA ASP A 336 33.03 9.69 -3.10
C ASP A 336 31.86 10.69 -3.16
N TYR A 337 30.85 10.47 -2.31
CA TYR A 337 29.60 11.24 -2.31
C TYR A 337 29.39 11.98 -0.99
N GLY A 338 28.65 13.06 -1.06
CA GLY A 338 28.30 13.87 0.11
C GLY A 338 27.51 13.10 1.17
N SER A 339 27.57 13.56 2.38
CA SER A 339 26.99 12.89 3.56
C SER A 339 25.49 12.62 3.45
N ALA A 340 24.72 13.50 2.77
CA ALA A 340 23.29 13.31 2.57
C ALA A 340 23.00 12.16 1.59
N ILE A 341 23.75 12.05 0.48
CA ILE A 341 23.68 10.96 -0.48
C ILE A 341 24.02 9.65 0.23
N ARG A 342 25.16 9.61 0.95
CA ARG A 342 25.58 8.45 1.71
C ARG A 342 24.51 7.98 2.68
N LYS A 343 23.89 8.92 3.41
CA LYS A 343 22.82 8.61 4.35
C LYS A 343 21.62 7.94 3.68
N VAL A 344 21.22 8.36 2.49
CA VAL A 344 20.16 7.67 1.71
C VAL A 344 20.59 6.25 1.37
N MET A 345 21.84 6.06 0.93
CA MET A 345 22.34 4.76 0.48
C MET A 345 22.46 3.74 1.61
N TYR A 346 22.91 4.11 2.79
CA TYR A 346 23.10 3.16 3.90
C TYR A 346 21.89 3.10 4.86
N THR A 347 20.95 4.04 4.82
CA THR A 347 19.69 3.94 5.59
C THR A 347 18.65 3.11 4.85
N THR A 348 19.05 2.00 4.27
CA THR A 348 18.26 1.10 3.42
C THR A 348 17.04 0.45 4.09
N ASN A 349 16.55 1.03 5.20
CA ASN A 349 15.29 0.62 5.81
C ASN A 349 14.06 0.83 4.88
N ALA A 350 14.26 1.37 3.69
CA ALA A 350 13.15 1.72 2.81
C ALA A 350 12.48 0.47 2.20
N VAL A 351 13.20 -0.34 1.41
CA VAL A 351 12.66 -1.59 0.85
C VAL A 351 12.44 -2.63 1.95
N GLU A 352 13.30 -2.66 2.96
CA GLU A 352 13.11 -3.52 4.12
C GLU A 352 11.85 -3.18 4.93
N SER A 353 11.49 -1.90 5.02
CA SER A 353 10.23 -1.49 5.64
C SER A 353 9.01 -2.00 4.86
N ILE A 354 9.11 -2.07 3.52
CA ILE A 354 8.10 -2.68 2.65
C ILE A 354 8.00 -4.17 2.94
N HIS A 355 9.14 -4.91 2.93
CA HIS A 355 9.15 -6.33 3.25
C HIS A 355 8.69 -6.62 4.69
N SER A 356 9.02 -5.77 5.65
CA SER A 356 8.46 -5.86 7.02
C SER A 356 6.95 -5.69 7.03
N SER A 357 6.43 -4.79 6.19
CA SER A 357 5.00 -4.60 6.01
C SER A 357 4.34 -5.82 5.36
N PHE A 358 4.99 -6.40 4.34
CA PHE A 358 4.52 -7.62 3.67
C PHE A 358 4.52 -8.81 4.62
N ARG A 359 5.60 -9.01 5.40
CA ARG A 359 5.68 -10.11 6.39
C ARG A 359 4.56 -10.07 7.42
N LYS A 360 4.00 -8.90 7.75
CA LYS A 360 2.85 -8.82 8.69
C LYS A 360 1.62 -9.52 8.16
N VAL A 361 1.42 -9.49 6.85
CA VAL A 361 0.23 -10.06 6.19
C VAL A 361 0.50 -11.43 5.56
N THR A 362 1.77 -11.85 5.40
CA THR A 362 2.14 -13.14 4.80
C THR A 362 2.51 -14.21 5.84
N LYS A 363 2.36 -13.95 7.15
CA LYS A 363 2.71 -14.89 8.23
C LYS A 363 1.79 -16.11 8.36
N GLN A 364 0.64 -16.10 7.74
CA GLN A 364 -0.46 -17.05 8.00
C GLN A 364 -0.40 -18.35 7.17
N GLY A 365 0.80 -18.84 6.87
CA GLY A 365 0.94 -20.13 6.18
C GLY A 365 1.12 -19.98 4.66
N ALA A 366 0.81 -21.05 3.91
CA ALA A 366 0.98 -21.06 2.46
C ALA A 366 -0.23 -20.46 1.73
N PHE A 367 0.03 -19.57 0.79
CA PHE A 367 -1.00 -19.02 -0.08
C PHE A 367 -1.55 -20.08 -1.04
N PRO A 368 -2.86 -20.05 -1.37
CA PRO A 368 -3.46 -21.04 -2.26
C PRO A 368 -2.90 -20.97 -3.70
N ASN A 369 -2.52 -19.78 -4.16
CA ASN A 369 -1.93 -19.52 -5.47
C ASN A 369 -1.23 -18.15 -5.51
N GLU A 370 -0.57 -17.84 -6.62
CA GLU A 370 0.15 -16.58 -6.85
C GLU A 370 -0.76 -15.36 -6.83
N ASN A 371 -1.95 -15.44 -7.44
CA ASN A 371 -2.90 -14.34 -7.50
C ASN A 371 -3.36 -13.91 -6.10
N ALA A 372 -3.59 -14.87 -5.19
CA ALA A 372 -3.94 -14.58 -3.81
C ALA A 372 -2.83 -13.81 -3.09
N LEU A 373 -1.57 -14.18 -3.31
CA LEU A 373 -0.43 -13.44 -2.77
C LEU A 373 -0.32 -12.04 -3.40
N LEU A 374 -0.37 -11.93 -4.72
CA LEU A 374 -0.22 -10.66 -5.44
C LEU A 374 -1.30 -9.66 -5.07
N LYS A 375 -2.57 -10.08 -4.99
CA LYS A 375 -3.69 -9.24 -4.52
C LYS A 375 -3.40 -8.66 -3.13
N LEU A 376 -2.97 -9.51 -2.20
CA LEU A 376 -2.67 -9.08 -0.84
C LEU A 376 -1.51 -8.10 -0.78
N LEU A 377 -0.43 -8.37 -1.51
CA LEU A 377 0.74 -7.49 -1.57
C LEU A 377 0.41 -6.16 -2.22
N TYR A 378 -0.39 -6.15 -3.29
CA TYR A 378 -0.83 -4.93 -3.96
C TYR A 378 -1.69 -4.05 -3.04
N LEU A 379 -2.70 -4.63 -2.38
CA LEU A 379 -3.50 -3.90 -1.39
C LEU A 379 -2.62 -3.33 -0.26
N ARG A 380 -1.58 -4.06 0.13
CA ARG A 380 -0.62 -3.55 1.11
C ARG A 380 0.23 -2.40 0.57
N ILE A 381 0.54 -2.40 -0.73
CA ILE A 381 1.22 -1.30 -1.41
C ILE A 381 0.33 -0.06 -1.45
N THR A 382 -0.97 -0.18 -1.77
CA THR A 382 -1.90 0.96 -1.77
C THR A 382 -2.00 1.62 -0.40
N GLU A 383 -2.02 0.83 0.69
CA GLU A 383 -1.94 1.36 2.06
C GLU A 383 -0.60 2.08 2.34
N LEU A 384 0.52 1.56 1.82
CA LEU A 384 1.82 2.22 1.96
C LEU A 384 1.85 3.55 1.22
N TYR A 385 1.32 3.64 0.00
CA TYR A 385 1.20 4.89 -0.74
C TYR A 385 0.32 5.90 0.00
N ALA A 386 -0.82 5.49 0.52
CA ALA A 386 -1.68 6.33 1.35
C ALA A 386 -0.95 6.86 2.60
N LYS A 387 -0.16 6.00 3.27
CA LYS A 387 0.66 6.38 4.42
C LYS A 387 1.78 7.35 4.06
N TRP A 388 2.44 7.16 2.91
CA TRP A 388 3.50 8.06 2.45
C TRP A 388 2.95 9.41 2.00
N ASN A 389 1.70 9.46 1.57
CA ASN A 389 0.97 10.67 1.17
C ASN A 389 1.78 11.57 0.22
N GLY A 390 2.54 10.97 -0.70
CA GLY A 390 3.39 11.68 -1.64
C GLY A 390 4.54 12.48 -1.01
N SER A 391 4.85 12.27 0.28
CA SER A 391 5.92 12.97 0.98
C SER A 391 7.30 12.56 0.47
N SER A 392 8.19 13.53 0.37
CA SER A 392 9.59 13.30 0.02
C SER A 392 10.37 12.71 1.19
N VAL A 393 11.46 12.03 0.88
CA VAL A 393 12.44 11.55 1.87
C VAL A 393 13.02 12.73 2.64
N GLN A 394 13.24 12.52 3.93
CA GLN A 394 13.80 13.56 4.82
C GLN A 394 15.11 14.14 4.27
N ASN A 395 15.25 15.46 4.34
CA ASN A 395 16.42 16.21 3.86
C ASN A 395 16.68 16.09 2.35
N TRP A 396 15.66 15.83 1.55
CA TRP A 396 15.81 15.63 0.11
C TRP A 396 16.45 16.83 -0.62
N ALA A 397 16.15 18.05 -0.21
CA ALA A 397 16.79 19.26 -0.78
C ALA A 397 18.32 19.21 -0.67
N MET A 398 18.86 18.75 0.46
CA MET A 398 20.31 18.58 0.63
C MET A 398 20.86 17.46 -0.25
N VAL A 399 20.14 16.34 -0.38
CA VAL A 399 20.52 15.24 -1.28
C VAL A 399 20.58 15.73 -2.72
N ARG A 400 19.55 16.45 -3.18
CA ARG A 400 19.49 17.03 -4.53
C ARG A 400 20.63 18.00 -4.79
N ASN A 401 20.94 18.88 -3.84
CA ASN A 401 22.07 19.81 -3.96
C ASN A 401 23.39 19.04 -4.08
N GLN A 402 23.60 17.97 -3.31
CA GLN A 402 24.82 17.17 -3.40
C GLN A 402 24.90 16.38 -4.72
N LEU A 403 23.77 15.91 -5.26
CA LEU A 403 23.73 15.32 -6.61
C LEU A 403 24.12 16.34 -7.68
N ALA A 404 23.64 17.58 -7.56
CA ALA A 404 23.93 18.67 -8.50
C ALA A 404 25.40 19.14 -8.50
N VAL A 405 26.18 18.88 -7.45
CA VAL A 405 27.62 19.15 -7.42
C VAL A 405 28.38 18.22 -8.40
N ASN A 406 27.89 17.01 -8.63
CA ASN A 406 28.48 16.12 -9.63
C ASN A 406 27.98 16.48 -11.01
N SER A 407 28.89 16.91 -11.90
CA SER A 407 28.56 17.40 -13.27
C SER A 407 27.77 16.40 -14.10
N LYS A 408 28.07 15.11 -13.97
CA LYS A 408 27.34 14.03 -14.66
C LYS A 408 25.89 13.95 -14.20
N PHE A 409 25.65 13.94 -12.89
CA PHE A 409 24.28 13.91 -12.36
C PHE A 409 23.54 15.21 -12.62
N GLN A 410 24.21 16.34 -12.54
CA GLN A 410 23.62 17.64 -12.87
C GLN A 410 23.09 17.68 -14.30
N SER A 411 23.89 17.28 -15.28
CA SER A 411 23.45 17.28 -16.67
C SER A 411 22.29 16.32 -16.93
N LEU A 412 22.30 15.13 -16.32
CA LEU A 412 21.20 14.19 -16.40
C LEU A 412 19.92 14.72 -15.73
N MET A 413 20.04 15.32 -14.55
CA MET A 413 18.88 15.92 -13.85
C MET A 413 18.26 17.03 -14.71
N GLN A 414 19.05 17.95 -15.24
CA GLN A 414 18.57 19.02 -16.12
C GLN A 414 17.87 18.48 -17.38
N LYS A 415 18.45 17.46 -18.03
CA LYS A 415 17.86 16.80 -19.19
C LYS A 415 16.44 16.32 -18.90
N TYR A 416 16.20 15.69 -17.75
CA TYR A 416 14.93 15.08 -17.43
C TYR A 416 13.95 16.00 -16.70
N GLU A 417 14.42 17.06 -16.02
CA GLU A 417 13.55 18.09 -15.45
C GLU A 417 12.86 18.94 -16.51
N ASN A 418 13.52 19.16 -17.66
CA ASN A 418 12.94 19.89 -18.79
C ASN A 418 11.92 19.05 -19.60
N LEU A 419 11.73 17.78 -19.25
CA LEU A 419 10.78 16.85 -19.91
C LEU A 419 9.52 16.58 -19.07
N ILE A 420 9.42 17.21 -17.90
CA ILE A 420 8.26 17.18 -17.00
C ILE A 420 7.47 18.47 -17.22
#